data_cf02c29bb69f2a2ad4abdc1543729077
#
_entry.id   cf02c29bb69f2a2ad4abdc1543729077
#
_cell.length_a   1.000
_cell.length_b   1.000
_cell.length_c   1.000
_cell.angle_alpha   90.00
_cell.angle_beta   90.00
_cell.angle_gamma   90.00
#
_symmetry.space_group_name_H-M   'P 1'
#
loop_
_entity.id
_entity.type
_entity.pdbx_description
1 polymer ?
#
loop_
_entity_poly.entity_id
_entity_poly.type
_entity_poly.pdbx_seq_one_letter_code
_entity_poly.pdbx_strand_id
1 'polypeptide(L)'
;MDFITLTIDLLKTLSIGNFGIGIILLTVLIRLAMWPLGVSQQRSMRTMQLLQPKMKAIQERYKSDPQTMQRKMMEFYKEHKFNPMSGCLPLLIQMPIFILLYSALMSPQFIQLAGDTPFLFINRLDATLKTTAGVSNDGVFGVSKYDSFIAGKSAVVYLPDETLENVKVEKPNKALEVQGDLVPGEPIDFKISLDSLNLKFSQLDKITKAEISVTDINTKETEKLTFERKGGILVSSIPSKAVSSNLHYDVLILIILFGLTMIASQKAMMAMNNTDSMDPQQKAMQKSMNTFMPIMLMATFIFIPIPAGVLLYLIVSNIIQVIQSVIINKQLAAEERRKKEVVTDDDIKEAKKIEAKED
;
A
#
# COMPACT_ATOMS: atom_id res chain seq x y z
N MET A 1 -15.46 -6.97 -13.45
CA MET A 1 -14.24 -7.39 -12.75
C MET A 1 -13.74 -6.19 -11.98
N ASP A 2 -13.80 -6.23 -10.66
CA ASP A 2 -13.43 -5.09 -9.85
C ASP A 2 -11.91 -4.91 -9.85
N PHE A 3 -11.44 -3.66 -9.84
CA PHE A 3 -9.99 -3.36 -9.84
C PHE A 3 -9.24 -4.05 -8.69
N ILE A 4 -9.91 -4.27 -7.56
CA ILE A 4 -9.37 -4.99 -6.40
C ILE A 4 -9.10 -6.45 -6.77
N THR A 5 -10.07 -7.15 -7.34
CA THR A 5 -9.93 -8.56 -7.77
C THR A 5 -8.80 -8.71 -8.79
N LEU A 6 -8.73 -7.80 -9.79
CA LEU A 6 -7.65 -7.80 -10.76
C LEU A 6 -6.27 -7.62 -10.10
N THR A 7 -6.17 -6.75 -9.10
CA THR A 7 -4.92 -6.52 -8.36
C THR A 7 -4.51 -7.74 -7.56
N ILE A 8 -5.47 -8.44 -6.93
CA ILE A 8 -5.22 -9.67 -6.17
C ILE A 8 -4.78 -10.79 -7.11
N ASP A 9 -5.43 -10.97 -8.25
CA ASP A 9 -5.07 -11.98 -9.25
C ASP A 9 -3.66 -11.73 -9.81
N LEU A 10 -3.33 -10.46 -10.05
CA LEU A 10 -1.99 -10.06 -10.48
C LEU A 10 -0.94 -10.35 -9.39
N LEU A 11 -1.23 -9.99 -8.13
CA LEU A 11 -0.37 -10.33 -7.00
C LEU A 11 -0.18 -11.84 -6.87
N LYS A 12 -1.25 -12.62 -6.99
CA LYS A 12 -1.21 -14.07 -6.96
C LYS A 12 -0.32 -14.64 -8.07
N THR A 13 -0.45 -14.12 -9.29
CA THR A 13 0.36 -14.54 -10.44
C THR A 13 1.84 -14.22 -10.24
N LEU A 14 2.15 -13.06 -9.64
CA LEU A 14 3.52 -12.61 -9.38
C LEU A 14 4.12 -13.21 -8.10
N SER A 15 3.33 -13.82 -7.25
CA SER A 15 3.75 -14.25 -5.90
C SER A 15 4.56 -15.54 -5.90
N ILE A 16 5.37 -15.90 -6.76
CA ILE A 16 6.25 -17.08 -6.83
C ILE A 16 6.39 -17.78 -5.43
N GLY A 17 5.28 -18.28 -4.89
CA GLY A 17 5.19 -18.92 -3.57
C GLY A 17 5.11 -17.97 -2.36
N ASN A 18 5.26 -16.65 -2.52
CA ASN A 18 5.15 -15.67 -1.42
C ASN A 18 4.64 -14.31 -1.89
N PHE A 19 3.59 -13.81 -1.25
CA PHE A 19 2.97 -12.53 -1.63
C PHE A 19 3.87 -11.30 -1.44
N GLY A 20 4.85 -11.36 -0.53
CA GLY A 20 5.85 -10.31 -0.39
C GLY A 20 6.70 -10.14 -1.64
N ILE A 21 7.09 -11.26 -2.28
CA ILE A 21 7.76 -11.25 -3.60
C ILE A 21 6.82 -10.67 -4.65
N GLY A 22 5.54 -11.05 -4.64
CA GLY A 22 4.53 -10.51 -5.55
C GLY A 22 4.42 -8.98 -5.46
N ILE A 23 4.39 -8.43 -4.24
CA ILE A 23 4.36 -6.97 -4.01
C ILE A 23 5.63 -6.30 -4.57
N ILE A 24 6.81 -6.88 -4.34
CA ILE A 24 8.07 -6.35 -4.87
C ILE A 24 8.07 -6.36 -6.40
N LEU A 25 7.70 -7.48 -7.03
CA LEU A 25 7.64 -7.58 -8.49
C LEU A 25 6.61 -6.64 -9.10
N LEU A 26 5.43 -6.53 -8.49
CA LEU A 26 4.42 -5.57 -8.90
C LEU A 26 4.95 -4.13 -8.81
N THR A 27 5.66 -3.80 -7.72
CA THR A 27 6.29 -2.48 -7.55
C THR A 27 7.30 -2.18 -8.66
N VAL A 28 8.15 -3.15 -8.99
CA VAL A 28 9.13 -3.03 -10.07
C VAL A 28 8.43 -2.79 -11.41
N LEU A 29 7.39 -3.58 -11.74
CA LEU A 29 6.63 -3.43 -12.97
C LEU A 29 5.97 -2.05 -13.09
N ILE A 30 5.32 -1.58 -12.02
CA ILE A 30 4.71 -0.25 -11.98
C ILE A 30 5.79 0.82 -12.19
N ARG A 31 6.94 0.72 -11.53
CA ARG A 31 8.04 1.68 -11.66
C ARG A 31 8.66 1.68 -13.05
N LEU A 32 8.78 0.53 -13.68
CA LEU A 32 9.24 0.43 -15.06
C LEU A 32 8.24 1.06 -16.05
N ALA A 33 6.95 0.79 -15.88
CA ALA A 33 5.90 1.41 -16.70
C ALA A 33 5.89 2.95 -16.55
N MET A 34 6.19 3.46 -15.35
CA MET A 34 6.27 4.89 -15.06
C MET A 34 7.62 5.54 -15.41
N TRP A 35 8.58 4.78 -15.96
CA TRP A 35 9.92 5.28 -16.27
C TRP A 35 9.92 6.54 -17.17
N PRO A 36 9.21 6.56 -18.32
CA PRO A 36 9.21 7.74 -19.20
C PRO A 36 8.67 8.99 -18.52
N LEU A 37 7.69 8.81 -17.63
CA LEU A 37 7.14 9.89 -16.83
C LEU A 37 8.17 10.45 -15.85
N GLY A 38 8.94 9.58 -15.20
CA GLY A 38 10.04 9.96 -14.31
C GLY A 38 11.12 10.78 -15.02
N VAL A 39 11.46 10.41 -16.27
CA VAL A 39 12.39 11.18 -17.12
C VAL A 39 11.84 12.58 -17.41
N SER A 40 10.58 12.67 -17.83
CA SER A 40 9.93 13.97 -18.11
C SER A 40 9.91 14.88 -16.88
N GLN A 41 9.59 14.32 -15.73
CA GLN A 41 9.56 15.01 -14.45
C GLN A 41 10.95 15.54 -14.06
N GLN A 42 11.98 14.71 -14.16
CA GLN A 42 13.35 15.11 -13.82
C GLN A 42 13.86 16.24 -14.74
N ARG A 43 13.51 16.17 -16.04
CA ARG A 43 13.79 17.27 -17.00
C ARG A 43 13.08 18.56 -16.59
N SER A 44 11.82 18.49 -16.21
CA SER A 44 11.07 19.66 -15.74
C SER A 44 11.68 20.28 -14.49
N MET A 45 12.07 19.46 -13.51
CA MET A 45 12.74 19.94 -12.30
C MET A 45 14.07 20.65 -12.62
N ARG A 46 14.83 20.11 -13.56
CA ARG A 46 16.10 20.70 -14.00
C ARG A 46 15.89 22.01 -14.74
N THR A 47 14.88 22.09 -15.60
CA THR A 47 14.48 23.34 -16.26
C THR A 47 14.07 24.39 -15.24
N MET A 48 13.31 24.02 -14.21
CA MET A 48 12.93 24.89 -13.11
C MET A 48 14.16 25.50 -12.42
N GLN A 49 15.19 24.69 -12.15
CA GLN A 49 16.44 25.16 -11.52
C GLN A 49 17.19 26.19 -12.40
N LEU A 50 17.25 25.93 -13.70
CA LEU A 50 17.88 26.86 -14.65
C LEU A 50 17.12 28.17 -14.78
N LEU A 51 15.80 28.14 -14.63
CA LEU A 51 14.95 29.34 -14.70
C LEU A 51 14.84 30.08 -13.37
N GLN A 52 15.30 29.51 -12.27
CA GLN A 52 15.19 30.05 -10.92
C GLN A 52 15.76 31.48 -10.76
N PRO A 53 16.96 31.83 -11.26
CA PRO A 53 17.47 33.18 -11.14
C PRO A 53 16.59 34.25 -11.85
N LYS A 54 15.98 33.87 -12.99
CA LYS A 54 15.04 34.76 -13.70
C LYS A 54 13.73 34.93 -12.94
N MET A 55 13.22 33.82 -12.33
CA MET A 55 12.03 33.86 -11.47
C MET A 55 12.24 34.77 -10.26
N LYS A 56 13.44 34.70 -9.66
CA LYS A 56 13.80 35.53 -8.53
C LYS A 56 13.82 37.01 -8.92
N ALA A 57 14.39 37.36 -10.06
CA ALA A 57 14.40 38.74 -10.57
C ALA A 57 12.97 39.31 -10.75
N ILE A 58 12.02 38.47 -11.21
CA ILE A 58 10.62 38.90 -11.33
C ILE A 58 10.02 39.10 -9.93
N GLN A 59 10.25 38.20 -8.98
CA GLN A 59 9.74 38.30 -7.62
C GLN A 59 10.27 39.56 -6.90
N GLU A 60 11.56 39.84 -7.02
CA GLU A 60 12.17 41.04 -6.43
C GLU A 60 11.62 42.32 -7.06
N ARG A 61 11.49 42.35 -8.40
CA ARG A 61 10.99 43.52 -9.12
C ARG A 61 9.55 43.89 -8.81
N TYR A 62 8.70 42.91 -8.58
CA TYR A 62 7.26 43.10 -8.33
C TYR A 62 6.85 42.78 -6.90
N LYS A 63 7.79 42.82 -5.94
CA LYS A 63 7.56 42.49 -4.53
C LYS A 63 6.47 43.33 -3.87
N SER A 64 6.28 44.58 -4.29
CA SER A 64 5.26 45.50 -3.78
C SER A 64 3.88 45.32 -4.40
N ASP A 65 3.78 44.57 -5.52
CA ASP A 65 2.50 44.32 -6.21
C ASP A 65 2.31 42.80 -6.48
N PRO A 66 1.67 42.08 -5.54
CA PRO A 66 1.46 40.64 -5.65
C PRO A 66 0.65 40.23 -6.88
N GLN A 67 -0.29 41.07 -7.33
CA GLN A 67 -1.14 40.72 -8.49
C GLN A 67 -0.32 40.79 -9.79
N THR A 68 0.45 41.84 -9.99
CA THR A 68 1.34 41.97 -11.16
C THR A 68 2.44 40.89 -11.11
N MET A 69 2.99 40.57 -9.93
CA MET A 69 3.97 39.51 -9.75
C MET A 69 3.40 38.14 -10.22
N GLN A 70 2.20 37.81 -9.78
CA GLN A 70 1.56 36.54 -10.16
C GLN A 70 1.31 36.47 -11.67
N ARG A 71 0.82 37.56 -12.27
CA ARG A 71 0.60 37.64 -13.72
C ARG A 71 1.92 37.50 -14.49
N LYS A 72 2.97 38.17 -14.09
CA LYS A 72 4.30 38.08 -14.73
C LYS A 72 4.95 36.71 -14.57
N MET A 73 4.75 36.06 -13.45
CA MET A 73 5.17 34.65 -13.25
C MET A 73 4.44 33.72 -14.19
N MET A 74 3.12 33.87 -14.37
CA MET A 74 2.35 33.06 -15.30
C MET A 74 2.74 33.31 -16.78
N GLU A 75 2.98 34.55 -17.16
CA GLU A 75 3.54 34.89 -18.49
C GLU A 75 4.89 34.21 -18.69
N PHE A 76 5.79 34.31 -17.74
CA PHE A 76 7.11 33.68 -17.76
C PHE A 76 7.03 32.17 -17.91
N TYR A 77 6.13 31.49 -17.19
CA TYR A 77 5.92 30.03 -17.33
C TYR A 77 5.43 29.65 -18.72
N LYS A 78 4.54 30.43 -19.31
CA LYS A 78 4.04 30.24 -20.68
C LYS A 78 5.15 30.44 -21.73
N GLU A 79 5.93 31.51 -21.63
CA GLU A 79 7.04 31.78 -22.55
C GLU A 79 8.09 30.68 -22.56
N HIS A 80 8.43 30.14 -21.38
CA HIS A 80 9.42 29.06 -21.25
C HIS A 80 8.82 27.66 -21.38
N LYS A 81 7.54 27.54 -21.76
CA LYS A 81 6.81 26.26 -21.85
C LYS A 81 6.97 25.39 -20.60
N PHE A 82 7.07 26.04 -19.44
CA PHE A 82 7.27 25.39 -18.16
C PHE A 82 5.93 25.20 -17.43
N ASN A 83 5.68 23.97 -16.95
CA ASN A 83 4.51 23.66 -16.13
C ASN A 83 4.95 23.43 -14.66
N PRO A 84 4.65 24.34 -13.73
CA PRO A 84 5.01 24.17 -12.32
C PRO A 84 4.35 22.96 -11.66
N MET A 85 3.22 22.48 -12.20
CA MET A 85 2.52 21.31 -11.71
C MET A 85 3.25 19.99 -12.00
N SER A 86 4.23 19.98 -12.90
CA SER A 86 4.99 18.76 -13.23
C SER A 86 5.76 18.18 -12.02
N GLY A 87 6.06 19.00 -11.02
CA GLY A 87 6.75 18.59 -9.80
C GLY A 87 5.88 17.74 -8.86
N CYS A 88 4.57 17.94 -8.83
CA CYS A 88 3.65 17.18 -7.97
C CYS A 88 2.97 16.00 -8.69
N LEU A 89 3.21 15.83 -10.00
CA LEU A 89 2.63 14.76 -10.80
C LEU A 89 2.87 13.34 -10.23
N PRO A 90 4.04 13.01 -9.65
CA PRO A 90 4.23 11.70 -9.03
C PRO A 90 3.26 11.43 -7.90
N LEU A 91 2.99 12.43 -7.07
CA LEU A 91 2.06 12.28 -5.95
C LEU A 91 0.64 11.97 -6.45
N LEU A 92 0.21 12.67 -7.52
CA LEU A 92 -1.11 12.45 -8.11
C LEU A 92 -1.27 11.04 -8.69
N ILE A 93 -0.21 10.47 -9.29
CA ILE A 93 -0.24 9.11 -9.84
C ILE A 93 -0.04 8.07 -8.74
N GLN A 94 0.76 8.40 -7.72
CA GLN A 94 1.01 7.51 -6.59
C GLN A 94 -0.25 7.23 -5.78
N MET A 95 -1.16 8.24 -5.62
CA MET A 95 -2.36 8.10 -4.80
C MET A 95 -3.32 7.01 -5.29
N PRO A 96 -3.71 6.93 -6.57
CA PRO A 96 -4.53 5.82 -7.06
C PRO A 96 -3.90 4.44 -6.84
N ILE A 97 -2.58 4.31 -7.07
CA ILE A 97 -1.85 3.06 -6.87
C ILE A 97 -1.86 2.66 -5.40
N PHE A 98 -1.62 3.64 -4.51
CA PHE A 98 -1.66 3.44 -3.06
C PHE A 98 -3.05 2.98 -2.60
N ILE A 99 -4.11 3.67 -3.02
CA ILE A 99 -5.50 3.33 -2.65
C ILE A 99 -5.86 1.94 -3.15
N LEU A 100 -5.49 1.60 -4.39
CA LEU A 100 -5.77 0.30 -4.98
C LEU A 100 -5.07 -0.83 -4.19
N LEU A 101 -3.78 -0.66 -3.91
CA LEU A 101 -3.01 -1.65 -3.17
C LEU A 101 -3.48 -1.77 -1.71
N TYR A 102 -3.78 -0.64 -1.06
CA TYR A 102 -4.37 -0.60 0.27
C TYR A 102 -5.69 -1.39 0.31
N SER A 103 -6.61 -1.08 -0.61
CA SER A 103 -7.90 -1.75 -0.68
C SER A 103 -7.76 -3.24 -0.99
N ALA A 104 -6.81 -3.62 -1.85
CA ALA A 104 -6.54 -5.02 -2.16
C ALA A 104 -6.02 -5.80 -0.94
N LEU A 105 -5.01 -5.25 -0.24
CA LEU A 105 -4.40 -5.91 0.92
C LEU A 105 -5.31 -5.95 2.16
N MET A 106 -6.27 -5.04 2.26
CA MET A 106 -7.28 -5.04 3.33
C MET A 106 -8.53 -5.82 2.95
N SER A 107 -8.60 -6.36 1.74
CA SER A 107 -9.76 -7.13 1.31
C SER A 107 -9.80 -8.52 1.94
N PRO A 108 -10.98 -9.05 2.26
CA PRO A 108 -11.14 -10.41 2.75
C PRO A 108 -10.52 -11.47 1.82
N GLN A 109 -10.59 -11.24 0.51
CA GLN A 109 -10.03 -12.14 -0.50
C GLN A 109 -8.51 -12.26 -0.38
N PHE A 110 -7.79 -11.14 -0.20
CA PHE A 110 -6.34 -11.17 -0.02
C PHE A 110 -5.96 -11.87 1.29
N ILE A 111 -6.70 -11.58 2.37
CA ILE A 111 -6.47 -12.18 3.69
C ILE A 111 -6.61 -13.70 3.62
N GLN A 112 -7.61 -14.22 2.91
CA GLN A 112 -7.78 -15.65 2.67
C GLN A 112 -6.65 -16.28 1.87
N LEU A 113 -6.15 -15.56 0.85
CA LEU A 113 -5.11 -16.08 -0.05
C LEU A 113 -3.72 -15.99 0.55
N ALA A 114 -3.40 -14.88 1.21
CA ALA A 114 -2.09 -14.64 1.79
C ALA A 114 -1.89 -15.40 3.11
N GLY A 115 -2.98 -15.64 3.85
CA GLY A 115 -2.95 -16.36 5.12
C GLY A 115 -1.89 -15.81 6.08
N ASP A 116 -1.30 -16.72 6.86
CA ASP A 116 -0.22 -16.43 7.80
C ASP A 116 1.18 -16.60 7.17
N THR A 117 1.32 -16.37 5.85
CA THR A 117 2.61 -16.51 5.19
C THR A 117 3.54 -15.33 5.53
N PRO A 118 4.62 -15.55 6.31
CA PRO A 118 5.53 -14.48 6.66
C PRO A 118 6.42 -14.10 5.46
N PHE A 119 6.90 -12.86 5.46
CA PHE A 119 7.86 -12.38 4.49
C PHE A 119 9.01 -11.65 5.18
N LEU A 120 10.21 -12.20 5.14
CA LEU A 120 11.38 -11.73 5.88
C LEU A 120 11.07 -11.66 7.40
N PHE A 121 11.11 -10.48 7.99
CA PHE A 121 10.76 -10.23 9.39
C PHE A 121 9.29 -9.80 9.58
N ILE A 122 8.53 -9.71 8.49
CA ILE A 122 7.11 -9.34 8.51
C ILE A 122 6.30 -10.60 8.76
N ASN A 123 5.58 -10.64 9.86
CA ASN A 123 4.77 -11.81 10.22
C ASN A 123 3.58 -11.98 9.30
N ARG A 124 2.92 -10.87 8.92
CA ARG A 124 1.78 -10.86 7.99
C ARG A 124 1.76 -9.55 7.19
N LEU A 125 1.47 -9.66 5.90
CA LEU A 125 1.47 -8.53 4.97
C LEU A 125 0.25 -7.61 5.13
N ASP A 126 -0.84 -8.11 5.67
CA ASP A 126 -2.08 -7.38 5.98
C ASP A 126 -2.09 -6.80 7.41
N ALA A 127 -1.06 -7.09 8.24
CA ALA A 127 -0.96 -6.53 9.59
C ALA A 127 -0.77 -5.02 9.57
N THR A 128 -1.43 -4.34 10.51
CA THR A 128 -1.22 -2.92 10.78
C THR A 128 -0.52 -2.74 12.13
N LEU A 129 -0.11 -1.52 12.47
CA LEU A 129 0.65 -1.27 13.71
C LEU A 129 -0.09 -1.70 14.99
N LYS A 130 -1.41 -1.53 15.03
CA LYS A 130 -2.23 -1.74 16.24
C LYS A 130 -3.27 -2.85 16.09
N THR A 131 -3.42 -3.39 14.91
CA THR A 131 -4.41 -4.42 14.64
C THR A 131 -3.72 -5.69 14.19
N THR A 132 -4.24 -6.82 14.66
CA THR A 132 -3.84 -8.10 14.10
C THR A 132 -4.23 -8.10 12.63
N ALA A 133 -3.44 -8.77 11.83
CA ALA A 133 -3.69 -8.90 10.42
C ALA A 133 -5.12 -9.32 10.10
N GLY A 134 -5.71 -8.62 9.18
CA GLY A 134 -7.10 -8.84 8.79
C GLY A 134 -8.12 -8.57 9.88
N VAL A 135 -7.71 -7.86 10.92
CA VAL A 135 -8.60 -7.47 12.00
C VAL A 135 -8.77 -5.98 11.92
N SER A 136 -10.00 -5.53 11.84
CA SER A 136 -10.29 -4.11 11.99
C SER A 136 -9.97 -3.65 13.42
N ASN A 137 -9.94 -2.33 13.64
CA ASN A 137 -9.67 -1.73 14.95
C ASN A 137 -10.61 -2.20 16.06
N ASP A 138 -11.74 -2.77 15.70
CA ASP A 138 -12.77 -3.32 16.59
C ASP A 138 -12.62 -4.82 16.84
N GLY A 139 -11.60 -5.45 16.28
CA GLY A 139 -11.25 -6.82 16.59
C GLY A 139 -11.92 -7.89 15.76
N VAL A 140 -12.65 -7.53 14.73
CA VAL A 140 -13.34 -8.46 13.87
C VAL A 140 -12.51 -8.82 12.69
N PHE A 141 -11.59 -9.62 12.79
CA PHE A 141 -11.04 -10.11 11.59
C PHE A 141 -10.21 -11.27 11.64
N GLY A 142 -10.22 -11.81 10.68
CA GLY A 142 -9.47 -12.70 9.92
C GLY A 142 -10.38 -13.73 9.31
N VAL A 143 -10.81 -13.41 8.15
CA VAL A 143 -11.52 -14.38 7.32
C VAL A 143 -10.66 -15.63 7.15
N SER A 144 -9.35 -15.47 7.10
CA SER A 144 -8.41 -16.59 7.14
C SER A 144 -8.45 -17.39 8.44
N LYS A 145 -8.83 -16.79 9.57
CA LYS A 145 -9.02 -17.54 10.82
C LYS A 145 -10.28 -18.39 10.82
N TYR A 146 -11.29 -18.01 10.06
CA TYR A 146 -12.57 -18.74 10.06
C TYR A 146 -12.59 -19.90 9.08
N ASP A 147 -11.85 -19.82 8.01
CA ASP A 147 -11.58 -20.96 7.13
C ASP A 147 -10.73 -22.04 7.82
N SER A 148 -10.10 -21.69 8.94
CA SER A 148 -9.31 -22.61 9.73
C SER A 148 -10.11 -23.39 10.76
N PHE A 149 -11.36 -23.04 11.03
CA PHE A 149 -12.22 -23.77 11.96
C PHE A 149 -12.89 -24.95 11.27
N ILE A 150 -12.58 -26.14 11.77
CA ILE A 150 -13.20 -27.38 11.31
C ILE A 150 -14.12 -27.94 12.38
N ALA A 151 -15.29 -28.44 11.94
CA ALA A 151 -16.21 -29.11 12.82
C ALA A 151 -15.64 -30.49 13.29
N GLY A 152 -15.83 -30.77 14.54
CA GLY A 152 -15.48 -32.06 15.12
C GLY A 152 -16.35 -33.20 14.58
N LYS A 153 -15.99 -34.42 14.94
CA LYS A 153 -16.66 -35.64 14.46
C LYS A 153 -18.01 -35.89 15.10
N SER A 154 -18.29 -35.29 16.25
CA SER A 154 -19.51 -35.51 17.03
C SER A 154 -20.03 -34.20 17.61
N ALA A 155 -21.33 -34.17 17.79
CA ALA A 155 -22.07 -33.06 18.39
C ALA A 155 -22.92 -33.60 19.57
N VAL A 156 -23.22 -32.69 20.52
CA VAL A 156 -24.29 -32.89 21.49
C VAL A 156 -25.49 -32.08 21.01
N VAL A 157 -26.59 -32.72 20.79
CA VAL A 157 -27.81 -32.10 20.25
C VAL A 157 -28.90 -32.09 21.32
N TYR A 158 -29.50 -30.93 21.51
CA TYR A 158 -30.54 -30.70 22.50
C TYR A 158 -31.89 -30.64 21.79
N LEU A 159 -32.77 -31.54 22.23
CA LEU A 159 -34.20 -31.59 21.89
C LEU A 159 -35.01 -31.11 23.09
N PRO A 160 -36.28 -30.76 22.94
CA PRO A 160 -37.10 -30.30 24.06
C PRO A 160 -37.22 -31.34 25.21
N ASP A 161 -37.24 -32.60 24.86
CA ASP A 161 -37.50 -33.71 25.79
C ASP A 161 -36.28 -34.57 26.10
N GLU A 162 -35.18 -34.44 25.29
CA GLU A 162 -33.99 -35.29 25.42
C GLU A 162 -32.73 -34.60 24.94
N THR A 163 -31.59 -35.07 25.44
CA THR A 163 -30.26 -34.66 24.95
C THR A 163 -29.59 -35.84 24.30
N LEU A 164 -29.18 -35.69 23.05
CA LEU A 164 -28.47 -36.71 22.28
C LEU A 164 -26.98 -36.44 22.29
N GLU A 165 -26.23 -37.32 22.91
CA GLU A 165 -24.77 -37.25 22.92
C GLU A 165 -24.17 -38.02 21.75
N ASN A 166 -22.97 -37.62 21.32
CA ASN A 166 -22.21 -38.28 20.26
C ASN A 166 -22.89 -38.39 18.89
N VAL A 167 -23.75 -37.42 18.55
CA VAL A 167 -24.36 -37.35 17.23
C VAL A 167 -23.26 -37.14 16.19
N LYS A 168 -23.16 -38.01 15.20
CA LYS A 168 -22.13 -37.88 14.14
C LYS A 168 -22.42 -36.70 13.26
N VAL A 169 -21.36 -35.90 13.01
CA VAL A 169 -21.38 -34.82 12.04
C VAL A 169 -20.92 -35.37 10.70
N GLU A 170 -21.72 -35.23 9.65
CA GLU A 170 -21.32 -35.56 8.29
C GLU A 170 -20.25 -34.57 7.81
N LYS A 171 -19.25 -35.11 7.11
CA LYS A 171 -18.10 -34.33 6.64
C LYS A 171 -17.36 -33.59 7.77
N PRO A 172 -16.94 -34.27 8.84
CA PRO A 172 -16.02 -33.72 9.80
C PRO A 172 -14.76 -33.28 9.04
N ASN A 173 -14.08 -32.29 9.48
CA ASN A 173 -12.91 -31.66 8.83
C ASN A 173 -13.24 -30.75 7.62
N LYS A 174 -14.49 -30.47 7.34
CA LYS A 174 -14.83 -29.37 6.44
C LYS A 174 -14.82 -28.06 7.26
N ALA A 175 -14.27 -26.97 6.65
CA ALA A 175 -14.35 -25.65 7.25
C ALA A 175 -15.80 -25.24 7.49
N LEU A 176 -16.05 -24.58 8.62
CA LEU A 176 -17.37 -24.04 8.93
C LEU A 176 -17.72 -22.94 7.92
N GLU A 177 -18.94 -22.95 7.46
CA GLU A 177 -19.42 -21.94 6.53
C GLU A 177 -19.85 -20.67 7.31
N VAL A 178 -19.41 -19.52 6.86
CA VAL A 178 -19.86 -18.23 7.40
C VAL A 178 -21.24 -17.90 6.83
N GLN A 179 -22.13 -17.38 7.67
CA GLN A 179 -23.44 -16.91 7.25
C GLN A 179 -23.42 -15.39 7.06
N GLY A 180 -23.76 -14.94 5.86
CA GLY A 180 -23.82 -13.52 5.52
C GLY A 180 -22.45 -12.90 5.20
N ASP A 181 -22.45 -11.59 5.09
CA ASP A 181 -21.23 -10.80 4.85
C ASP A 181 -20.49 -10.55 6.16
N LEU A 182 -19.18 -10.55 6.08
CA LEU A 182 -18.35 -10.22 7.22
C LEU A 182 -18.32 -8.70 7.39
N VAL A 183 -18.93 -8.24 8.47
CA VAL A 183 -18.98 -6.83 8.82
C VAL A 183 -18.02 -6.58 9.99
N PRO A 184 -17.10 -5.63 9.86
CA PRO A 184 -16.22 -5.24 10.96
C PRO A 184 -17.01 -4.80 12.19
N GLY A 185 -16.65 -5.31 13.39
CA GLY A 185 -17.32 -4.97 14.66
C GLY A 185 -18.52 -5.84 15.01
N GLU A 186 -19.03 -6.61 14.06
CA GLU A 186 -20.15 -7.51 14.29
C GLU A 186 -19.69 -8.93 14.62
N PRO A 187 -20.47 -9.69 15.43
CA PRO A 187 -20.22 -11.10 15.64
C PRO A 187 -20.28 -11.85 14.32
N ILE A 188 -19.44 -12.88 14.18
CA ILE A 188 -19.46 -13.73 13.00
C ILE A 188 -20.35 -14.92 13.23
N ASP A 189 -21.30 -15.04 12.35
CA ASP A 189 -22.24 -16.14 12.36
C ASP A 189 -21.69 -17.31 11.53
N PHE A 190 -21.48 -18.46 12.17
CA PHE A 190 -21.20 -19.71 11.50
C PHE A 190 -22.48 -20.51 11.34
N LYS A 191 -22.64 -21.11 10.17
CA LYS A 191 -23.80 -21.97 9.90
C LYS A 191 -23.40 -23.41 9.69
N ILE A 192 -24.26 -24.28 10.17
CA ILE A 192 -24.24 -25.75 9.89
C ILE A 192 -25.63 -26.12 9.41
N SER A 193 -25.69 -26.84 8.30
CA SER A 193 -26.95 -27.40 7.83
C SER A 193 -27.44 -28.50 8.79
N LEU A 194 -28.72 -28.56 9.07
CA LEU A 194 -29.33 -29.61 9.88
C LEU A 194 -29.05 -30.99 9.27
N ASP A 195 -29.01 -31.11 7.95
CA ASP A 195 -28.73 -32.34 7.23
C ASP A 195 -27.31 -32.86 7.45
N SER A 196 -26.40 -32.03 7.97
CA SER A 196 -25.05 -32.48 8.32
C SER A 196 -24.98 -33.25 9.63
N LEU A 197 -26.07 -33.29 10.39
CA LEU A 197 -26.20 -34.10 11.59
C LEU A 197 -26.89 -35.42 11.24
N ASN A 198 -26.24 -36.54 11.57
CA ASN A 198 -26.80 -37.86 11.29
C ASN A 198 -27.91 -38.18 12.30
N LEU A 199 -29.09 -37.61 12.07
CA LEU A 199 -30.30 -37.78 12.88
C LEU A 199 -31.48 -38.18 12.01
N LYS A 200 -32.50 -38.78 12.64
CA LYS A 200 -33.77 -39.10 11.97
C LYS A 200 -34.49 -37.78 11.62
N PHE A 201 -35.19 -37.76 10.50
CA PHE A 201 -35.94 -36.58 10.04
C PHE A 201 -36.88 -36.02 11.10
N SER A 202 -37.56 -36.86 11.87
CA SER A 202 -38.45 -36.49 12.98
C SER A 202 -37.74 -35.80 14.16
N GLN A 203 -36.44 -35.96 14.28
CA GLN A 203 -35.61 -35.33 15.31
C GLN A 203 -35.04 -34.02 14.82
N LEU A 204 -34.72 -33.90 13.52
CA LEU A 204 -34.17 -32.68 12.92
C LEU A 204 -35.07 -31.45 13.13
N ASP A 205 -36.40 -31.66 13.03
CA ASP A 205 -37.38 -30.58 13.23
C ASP A 205 -37.52 -30.14 14.69
N LYS A 206 -37.07 -30.96 15.64
CA LYS A 206 -37.17 -30.68 17.09
C LYS A 206 -35.88 -30.10 17.67
N ILE A 207 -34.80 -30.00 16.90
CA ILE A 207 -33.53 -29.47 17.40
C ILE A 207 -33.71 -28.02 17.85
N THR A 208 -33.33 -27.73 19.09
CA THR A 208 -33.29 -26.36 19.63
C THR A 208 -31.89 -25.77 19.56
N LYS A 209 -30.87 -26.52 19.95
CA LYS A 209 -29.47 -26.15 19.89
C LYS A 209 -28.59 -27.39 19.72
N ALA A 210 -27.35 -27.14 19.25
CA ALA A 210 -26.32 -28.17 19.18
C ALA A 210 -24.99 -27.61 19.68
N GLU A 211 -24.24 -28.40 20.43
CA GLU A 211 -22.88 -28.07 20.83
C GLU A 211 -21.90 -28.91 20.01
N ILE A 212 -21.02 -28.24 19.30
CA ILE A 212 -20.07 -28.88 18.41
C ILE A 212 -18.66 -28.44 18.81
N SER A 213 -17.77 -29.39 18.99
CA SER A 213 -16.35 -29.08 19.16
C SER A 213 -15.77 -28.59 17.84
N VAL A 214 -15.15 -27.43 17.85
CA VAL A 214 -14.54 -26.82 16.70
C VAL A 214 -13.04 -26.69 16.96
N THR A 215 -12.24 -27.14 16.01
CA THR A 215 -10.78 -27.06 16.12
C THR A 215 -10.22 -26.05 15.13
N ASP A 216 -9.40 -25.14 15.61
CA ASP A 216 -8.60 -24.27 14.76
C ASP A 216 -7.43 -25.08 14.19
N ILE A 217 -7.33 -25.15 12.86
CA ILE A 217 -6.28 -25.90 12.16
C ILE A 217 -4.88 -25.33 12.48
N ASN A 218 -4.78 -24.01 12.68
CA ASN A 218 -3.52 -23.34 12.88
C ASN A 218 -3.01 -23.45 14.31
N THR A 219 -3.87 -23.13 15.29
CA THR A 219 -3.47 -23.19 16.72
C THR A 219 -3.63 -24.56 17.35
N LYS A 220 -4.39 -25.48 16.70
CA LYS A 220 -4.80 -26.80 17.24
C LYS A 220 -5.65 -26.70 18.51
N GLU A 221 -6.10 -25.52 18.85
CA GLU A 221 -7.02 -25.32 19.96
C GLU A 221 -8.42 -25.82 19.58
N THR A 222 -9.08 -26.45 20.53
CA THR A 222 -10.44 -26.96 20.36
C THR A 222 -11.37 -26.25 21.32
N GLU A 223 -12.37 -25.57 20.78
CA GLU A 223 -13.41 -24.90 21.53
C GLU A 223 -14.76 -25.57 21.29
N LYS A 224 -15.67 -25.50 22.25
CA LYS A 224 -17.06 -25.94 22.07
C LYS A 224 -17.91 -24.74 21.68
N LEU A 225 -18.49 -24.79 20.51
CA LEU A 225 -19.41 -23.75 20.04
C LEU A 225 -20.84 -24.23 20.18
N THR A 226 -21.71 -23.37 20.71
CA THR A 226 -23.14 -23.61 20.81
C THR A 226 -23.82 -23.01 19.58
N PHE A 227 -24.48 -23.87 18.83
CA PHE A 227 -25.25 -23.49 17.65
C PHE A 227 -26.73 -23.47 18.01
N GLU A 228 -27.40 -22.36 17.75
CA GLU A 228 -28.83 -22.20 17.92
C GLU A 228 -29.56 -22.37 16.60
N ARG A 229 -30.75 -22.91 16.64
CA ARG A 229 -31.57 -23.10 15.45
C ARG A 229 -32.15 -21.76 14.97
N LYS A 230 -31.86 -21.41 13.74
CA LYS A 230 -32.50 -20.31 13.02
C LYS A 230 -33.09 -20.84 11.70
N GLY A 231 -34.38 -21.17 11.74
CA GLY A 231 -35.05 -21.80 10.58
C GLY A 231 -34.51 -23.20 10.25
N GLY A 232 -34.04 -23.42 9.05
CA GLY A 232 -33.48 -24.70 8.55
C GLY A 232 -32.00 -24.92 8.79
N ILE A 233 -31.35 -24.05 9.55
CA ILE A 233 -29.90 -24.08 9.82
C ILE A 233 -29.63 -23.92 11.31
N LEU A 234 -28.47 -24.37 11.74
CA LEU A 234 -27.87 -24.09 13.02
C LEU A 234 -26.84 -22.98 12.90
N VAL A 235 -26.94 -21.97 13.74
CA VAL A 235 -26.08 -20.78 13.72
C VAL A 235 -25.39 -20.59 15.06
N SER A 236 -24.10 -20.39 15.05
CA SER A 236 -23.32 -19.99 16.20
C SER A 236 -22.68 -18.64 15.93
N SER A 237 -22.94 -17.68 16.81
CA SER A 237 -22.28 -16.38 16.75
C SER A 237 -21.04 -16.41 17.64
N ILE A 238 -19.87 -16.22 17.01
CA ILE A 238 -18.66 -16.01 17.77
C ILE A 238 -18.53 -14.50 18.01
N PRO A 239 -18.52 -14.05 19.29
CA PRO A 239 -18.29 -12.65 19.58
C PRO A 239 -16.94 -12.23 19.02
N SER A 240 -16.87 -11.05 18.46
CA SER A 240 -15.61 -10.47 18.05
C SER A 240 -14.68 -10.44 19.27
N LYS A 241 -13.59 -11.19 19.24
CA LYS A 241 -12.58 -11.07 20.28
C LYS A 241 -12.02 -9.66 20.15
N ALA A 242 -12.22 -8.85 21.18
CA ALA A 242 -11.53 -7.58 21.29
C ALA A 242 -10.04 -7.85 21.09
N VAL A 243 -9.46 -7.22 20.09
CA VAL A 243 -8.03 -7.38 19.81
C VAL A 243 -7.30 -6.92 21.04
N SER A 244 -6.50 -7.79 21.65
CA SER A 244 -5.44 -7.31 22.50
C SER A 244 -4.63 -6.34 21.65
N SER A 245 -4.54 -5.08 22.08
CA SER A 245 -3.80 -4.02 21.37
C SER A 245 -2.29 -4.27 21.46
N ASN A 246 -1.84 -5.40 20.95
CA ASN A 246 -0.43 -5.72 20.86
C ASN A 246 0.18 -4.93 19.73
N LEU A 247 1.15 -4.10 20.06
CA LEU A 247 1.91 -3.34 19.10
C LEU A 247 2.70 -4.31 18.19
N HIS A 248 2.47 -4.24 16.90
CA HIS A 248 3.22 -5.03 15.92
C HIS A 248 4.57 -4.36 15.65
N TYR A 249 5.62 -4.86 16.28
CA TYR A 249 6.98 -4.31 16.15
C TYR A 249 7.54 -4.44 14.74
N ASP A 250 7.18 -5.46 13.99
CA ASP A 250 7.54 -5.64 12.59
C ASP A 250 6.98 -4.49 11.72
N VAL A 251 5.73 -4.10 11.93
CA VAL A 251 5.11 -2.96 11.26
C VAL A 251 5.75 -1.64 11.72
N LEU A 252 6.07 -1.51 13.01
CA LEU A 252 6.78 -0.33 13.52
C LEU A 252 8.15 -0.16 12.85
N ILE A 253 8.90 -1.25 12.70
CA ILE A 253 10.19 -1.26 11.99
C ILE A 253 9.99 -0.81 10.53
N LEU A 254 8.94 -1.28 9.86
CA LEU A 254 8.63 -0.86 8.48
C LEU A 254 8.30 0.64 8.39
N ILE A 255 7.56 1.19 9.34
CA ILE A 255 7.27 2.64 9.39
C ILE A 255 8.57 3.44 9.54
N ILE A 256 9.48 3.01 10.42
CA ILE A 256 10.79 3.64 10.61
C ILE A 256 11.64 3.52 9.33
N LEU A 257 11.72 2.33 8.74
CA LEU A 257 12.45 2.09 7.49
C LEU A 257 11.89 2.93 6.34
N PHE A 258 10.57 3.05 6.23
CA PHE A 258 9.93 3.94 5.25
C PHE A 258 10.38 5.38 5.44
N GLY A 259 10.32 5.91 6.66
CA GLY A 259 10.78 7.26 6.96
C GLY A 259 12.26 7.47 6.63
N LEU A 260 13.13 6.52 6.98
CA LEU A 260 14.56 6.58 6.66
C LEU A 260 14.81 6.55 5.15
N THR A 261 14.14 5.65 4.41
CA THR A 261 14.27 5.60 2.93
C THR A 261 13.75 6.88 2.28
N MET A 262 12.69 7.48 2.81
CA MET A 262 12.14 8.73 2.32
C MET A 262 13.12 9.90 2.56
N ILE A 263 13.71 10.01 3.75
CA ILE A 263 14.73 11.02 4.06
C ILE A 263 15.97 10.81 3.16
N ALA A 264 16.41 9.57 3.00
CA ALA A 264 17.55 9.24 2.14
C ALA A 264 17.28 9.61 0.68
N SER A 265 16.08 9.31 0.16
CA SER A 265 15.68 9.67 -1.21
C SER A 265 15.67 11.18 -1.43
N GLN A 266 15.13 11.93 -0.48
CA GLN A 266 15.12 13.40 -0.56
C GLN A 266 16.52 13.98 -0.51
N LYS A 267 17.41 13.50 0.39
CA LYS A 267 18.81 13.92 0.44
C LYS A 267 19.55 13.59 -0.86
N ALA A 268 19.35 12.42 -1.43
CA ALA A 268 19.93 12.03 -2.70
C ALA A 268 19.47 12.96 -3.85
N MET A 269 18.19 13.28 -3.91
CA MET A 269 17.65 14.22 -4.89
C MET A 269 18.18 15.64 -4.70
N MET A 270 18.35 16.11 -3.46
CA MET A 270 18.96 17.43 -3.19
C MET A 270 20.42 17.49 -3.60
N ALA A 271 21.21 16.45 -3.31
CA ALA A 271 22.62 16.39 -3.68
C ALA A 271 22.83 16.39 -5.21
N MET A 272 21.85 15.89 -5.97
CA MET A 272 21.89 15.92 -7.44
C MET A 272 21.45 17.26 -8.04
N ASN A 273 20.84 18.11 -7.24
CA ASN A 273 20.31 19.41 -7.65
C ASN A 273 21.23 20.52 -7.12
N ASN A 274 21.78 21.35 -8.01
CA ASN A 274 22.57 22.52 -7.59
C ASN A 274 21.68 23.51 -6.83
N THR A 275 21.74 23.45 -5.51
CA THR A 275 20.99 24.36 -4.63
C THR A 275 21.71 25.66 -4.33
N ASP A 276 22.91 25.87 -4.89
CA ASP A 276 23.74 27.08 -4.57
C ASP A 276 23.13 28.40 -5.06
N SER A 277 22.34 28.32 -6.12
CA SER A 277 21.65 29.48 -6.71
C SER A 277 20.27 29.79 -6.08
N MET A 278 19.82 29.00 -5.10
CA MET A 278 18.51 29.21 -4.46
C MET A 278 18.55 30.36 -3.45
N ASP A 279 17.46 31.12 -3.38
CA ASP A 279 17.22 32.09 -2.33
C ASP A 279 17.26 31.46 -0.93
N PRO A 280 17.85 32.13 0.09
CA PRO A 280 17.84 31.65 1.47
C PRO A 280 16.45 31.28 1.98
N GLN A 281 15.41 32.01 1.60
CA GLN A 281 14.02 31.70 1.98
C GLN A 281 13.50 30.43 1.31
N GLN A 282 13.79 30.22 0.02
CA GLN A 282 13.45 29.00 -0.70
C GLN A 282 14.22 27.78 -0.16
N LYS A 283 15.51 27.96 0.13
CA LYS A 283 16.32 26.91 0.79
C LYS A 283 15.73 26.51 2.13
N ALA A 284 15.32 27.48 2.95
CA ALA A 284 14.70 27.22 4.24
C ALA A 284 13.37 26.48 4.10
N MET A 285 12.51 26.89 3.16
CA MET A 285 11.23 26.24 2.87
C MET A 285 11.44 24.82 2.36
N GLN A 286 12.38 24.61 1.43
CA GLN A 286 12.68 23.28 0.91
C GLN A 286 13.26 22.36 1.99
N LYS A 287 14.16 22.88 2.84
CA LYS A 287 14.72 22.16 3.98
C LYS A 287 13.63 21.78 4.98
N SER A 288 12.72 22.71 5.27
CA SER A 288 11.56 22.47 6.13
C SER A 288 10.65 21.37 5.54
N MET A 289 10.26 21.47 4.28
CA MET A 289 9.46 20.45 3.61
C MET A 289 10.15 19.09 3.63
N ASN A 290 11.43 19.01 3.33
CA ASN A 290 12.17 17.76 3.26
C ASN A 290 12.37 17.09 4.63
N THR A 291 12.33 17.86 5.71
CA THR A 291 12.44 17.30 7.07
C THR A 291 11.07 17.05 7.70
N PHE A 292 10.17 18.01 7.57
CA PHE A 292 8.86 17.95 8.23
C PHE A 292 7.92 16.92 7.57
N MET A 293 7.92 16.84 6.23
CA MET A 293 7.01 15.96 5.49
C MET A 293 7.21 14.47 5.80
N PRO A 294 8.44 13.91 5.83
CA PRO A 294 8.64 12.52 6.25
C PRO A 294 8.22 12.24 7.69
N ILE A 295 8.52 13.17 8.60
CA ILE A 295 8.16 13.02 10.01
C ILE A 295 6.63 13.05 10.17
N MET A 296 5.96 13.96 9.49
CA MET A 296 4.50 14.05 9.49
C MET A 296 3.85 12.78 8.94
N LEU A 297 4.39 12.24 7.83
CA LEU A 297 3.88 10.98 7.26
C LEU A 297 4.10 9.80 8.19
N MET A 298 5.27 9.68 8.81
CA MET A 298 5.51 8.62 9.82
C MET A 298 4.52 8.74 10.99
N ALA A 299 4.31 9.97 11.50
CA ALA A 299 3.34 10.22 12.56
C ALA A 299 1.92 9.83 12.11
N THR A 300 1.54 10.17 10.88
CA THR A 300 0.23 9.81 10.31
C THR A 300 0.04 8.29 10.26
N PHE A 301 1.08 7.53 9.90
CA PHE A 301 1.01 6.06 9.81
C PHE A 301 0.92 5.36 11.18
N ILE A 302 1.19 6.07 12.28
CA ILE A 302 0.92 5.57 13.63
C ILE A 302 -0.60 5.61 13.94
N PHE A 303 -1.32 6.56 13.36
CA PHE A 303 -2.76 6.74 13.57
C PHE A 303 -3.62 6.04 12.53
N ILE A 304 -3.19 6.05 11.28
CA ILE A 304 -3.88 5.37 10.17
C ILE A 304 -3.41 3.93 10.08
N PRO A 305 -4.32 2.94 10.08
CA PRO A 305 -3.97 1.53 9.96
C PRO A 305 -3.48 1.20 8.54
N ILE A 306 -2.16 1.28 8.34
CA ILE A 306 -1.53 0.94 7.05
C ILE A 306 -1.01 -0.50 7.10
N PRO A 307 -1.41 -1.39 6.18
CA PRO A 307 -0.92 -2.75 6.09
C PRO A 307 0.59 -2.84 5.84
N ALA A 308 1.25 -3.82 6.43
CA ALA A 308 2.69 -4.07 6.26
C ALA A 308 3.10 -4.20 4.78
N GLY A 309 2.27 -4.85 3.96
CA GLY A 309 2.52 -4.97 2.52
C GLY A 309 2.50 -3.63 1.77
N VAL A 310 1.67 -2.67 2.20
CA VAL A 310 1.69 -1.31 1.63
C VAL A 310 2.96 -0.58 2.04
N LEU A 311 3.40 -0.72 3.29
CA LEU A 311 4.69 -0.15 3.74
C LEU A 311 5.87 -0.75 2.97
N LEU A 312 5.84 -2.07 2.74
CA LEU A 312 6.83 -2.76 1.92
C LEU A 312 6.87 -2.18 0.49
N TYR A 313 5.71 -2.02 -0.14
CA TYR A 313 5.57 -1.37 -1.43
C TYR A 313 6.18 0.04 -1.43
N LEU A 314 5.89 0.86 -0.43
CA LEU A 314 6.39 2.24 -0.34
C LEU A 314 7.92 2.27 -0.16
N ILE A 315 8.50 1.39 0.66
CA ILE A 315 9.95 1.27 0.86
C ILE A 315 10.65 0.90 -0.43
N VAL A 316 10.20 -0.19 -1.08
CA VAL A 316 10.77 -0.66 -2.35
C VAL A 316 10.63 0.40 -3.44
N SER A 317 9.48 1.05 -3.50
CA SER A 317 9.17 2.15 -4.41
C SER A 317 10.15 3.33 -4.22
N ASN A 318 10.46 3.73 -2.97
CA ASN A 318 11.43 4.79 -2.67
C ASN A 318 12.85 4.38 -3.11
N ILE A 319 13.27 3.16 -2.85
CA ILE A 319 14.59 2.66 -3.26
C ILE A 319 14.72 2.70 -4.79
N ILE A 320 13.74 2.18 -5.52
CA ILE A 320 13.75 2.19 -6.97
C ILE A 320 13.76 3.63 -7.50
N GLN A 321 13.01 4.54 -6.87
CA GLN A 321 12.97 5.95 -7.25
C GLN A 321 14.34 6.62 -7.13
N VAL A 322 15.10 6.32 -6.07
CA VAL A 322 16.47 6.86 -5.91
C VAL A 322 17.38 6.34 -7.04
N ILE A 323 17.36 5.03 -7.29
CA ILE A 323 18.15 4.41 -8.36
C ILE A 323 17.79 5.05 -9.71
N GLN A 324 16.50 5.16 -10.01
CA GLN A 324 15.97 5.76 -11.22
C GLN A 324 16.43 7.21 -11.37
N SER A 325 16.34 8.02 -10.30
CA SER A 325 16.77 9.41 -10.31
C SER A 325 18.26 9.57 -10.58
N VAL A 326 19.09 8.71 -9.99
CA VAL A 326 20.55 8.71 -10.25
C VAL A 326 20.86 8.41 -11.72
N ILE A 327 20.21 7.39 -12.29
CA ILE A 327 20.40 7.01 -13.70
C ILE A 327 19.99 8.15 -14.64
N ILE A 328 18.79 8.70 -14.43
CA ILE A 328 18.26 9.77 -15.27
C ILE A 328 19.14 11.02 -15.18
N ASN A 329 19.59 11.41 -13.98
CA ASN A 329 20.46 12.55 -13.82
C ASN A 329 21.81 12.38 -14.53
N LYS A 330 22.41 11.20 -14.49
CA LYS A 330 23.62 10.90 -15.26
C LYS A 330 23.38 11.02 -16.76
N GLN A 331 22.26 10.53 -17.27
CA GLN A 331 21.86 10.62 -18.67
C GLN A 331 21.68 12.08 -19.11
N LEU A 332 20.94 12.87 -18.33
CA LEU A 332 20.71 14.28 -18.62
C LEU A 332 22.02 15.10 -18.57
N ALA A 333 22.91 14.83 -17.62
CA ALA A 333 24.21 15.48 -17.56
C ALA A 333 25.10 15.14 -18.77
N ALA A 334 25.04 13.90 -19.24
CA ALA A 334 25.76 13.48 -20.46
C ALA A 334 25.19 14.16 -21.72
N GLU A 335 23.86 14.26 -21.83
CA GLU A 335 23.19 14.98 -22.93
C GLU A 335 23.60 16.47 -22.96
N GLU A 336 23.68 17.12 -21.81
CA GLU A 336 24.10 18.53 -21.73
C GLU A 336 25.55 18.76 -22.10
N ARG A 337 26.46 17.86 -21.68
CA ARG A 337 27.87 17.91 -22.07
C ARG A 337 28.03 17.79 -23.59
N ARG A 338 27.37 16.81 -24.20
CA ARG A 338 27.37 16.62 -25.66
C ARG A 338 26.87 17.85 -26.41
N LYS A 339 25.78 18.48 -25.93
CA LYS A 339 25.24 19.70 -26.53
C LYS A 339 26.22 20.86 -26.45
N LYS A 340 26.92 21.01 -25.33
CA LYS A 340 27.95 22.07 -25.17
C LYS A 340 29.15 21.80 -26.08
N GLU A 341 29.62 20.58 -26.22
CA GLU A 341 30.71 20.19 -27.13
C GLU A 341 30.36 20.50 -28.59
N VAL A 342 29.14 20.17 -29.03
CA VAL A 342 28.68 20.44 -30.40
C VAL A 342 28.61 21.95 -30.67
N VAL A 343 28.08 22.75 -29.74
CA VAL A 343 28.02 24.21 -29.89
C VAL A 343 29.42 24.79 -29.98
N THR A 344 30.37 24.36 -29.15
CA THR A 344 31.75 24.85 -29.16
C THR A 344 32.46 24.47 -30.47
N ASP A 345 32.23 23.27 -31.00
CA ASP A 345 32.79 22.85 -32.28
C ASP A 345 32.25 23.62 -33.48
N ASP A 346 30.96 23.96 -33.44
CA ASP A 346 30.34 24.76 -34.50
C ASP A 346 30.84 26.23 -34.45
N ASP A 347 30.97 26.80 -33.25
CA ASP A 347 31.56 28.13 -33.03
C ASP A 347 33.03 28.19 -33.54
N ILE A 348 33.83 27.16 -33.27
CA ILE A 348 35.22 27.05 -33.76
C ILE A 348 35.27 26.92 -35.28
N LYS A 349 34.35 26.14 -35.88
CA LYS A 349 34.27 26.01 -37.35
C LYS A 349 33.85 27.31 -38.02
N GLU A 350 32.94 28.06 -37.39
CA GLU A 350 32.47 29.34 -37.89
C GLU A 350 33.56 30.43 -37.78
N ALA A 351 34.29 30.46 -36.66
CA ALA A 351 35.45 31.35 -36.49
C ALA A 351 36.55 31.07 -37.54
N LYS A 352 36.89 29.81 -37.79
CA LYS A 352 37.84 29.39 -38.83
C LYS A 352 37.39 29.75 -40.26
N LYS A 353 36.07 29.75 -40.52
CA LYS A 353 35.51 30.16 -41.81
C LYS A 353 35.59 31.68 -42.01
N ILE A 354 35.51 32.46 -40.93
CA ILE A 354 35.65 33.92 -40.97
C ILE A 354 37.08 34.28 -41.22
N GLU A 355 38.04 33.67 -40.50
CA GLU A 355 39.49 33.87 -40.73
C GLU A 355 39.92 33.53 -42.15
N ALA A 356 39.41 32.43 -42.73
CA ALA A 356 39.74 32.03 -44.12
C ALA A 356 39.09 32.90 -45.22
N LYS A 357 38.23 33.86 -44.86
CA LYS A 357 37.65 34.84 -45.79
C LYS A 357 38.31 36.21 -45.74
N GLU A 358 39.14 36.45 -44.74
CA GLU A 358 39.91 37.72 -44.59
C GLU A 358 41.33 37.62 -45.16
N ASP A 359 41.81 36.44 -45.52
CA ASP A 359 43.01 36.18 -46.32
C ASP A 359 42.63 36.03 -47.83
#